data_8bb94a50b656008bc45423177a4d851f
#
_entry.id   8bb94a50b656008bc45423177a4d851f
#
_cell.length_a   1.000
_cell.length_b   1.000
_cell.length_c   1.000
_cell.angle_alpha   90.00
_cell.angle_beta   90.00
_cell.angle_gamma   90.00
#
_symmetry.space_group_name_H-M   'P 1'
#
loop_
_entity.id
_entity.type
_entity.pdbx_description
1 polymer ?
#
loop_
_entity_poly.entity_id
_entity_poly.type
_entity_poly.pdbx_seq_one_letter_code
_entity_poly.pdbx_strand_id
1 'polypeptide(L)'
;MENFLLALNVVLPIFFIMTLGFLLKKIKMADEHSLNIMNKLVFRVFMSTLLFLNVYNIGDLSALSMDNLKLLGYAFIIILVVLFIAWLIYMPKVKDKRKLSVLIQGVYRGNFVLFGLAIVDSIYGKEGLATVSLLTIVVIPTFNVLAVIILEYYSGREISKLKLLKQVIKNPLIIATLLGIIFIILKINIPKPIYKTLSDISKIATPLAFIVLGAELEFGNMVKNIKYLISANILRLIGNPLITVGVGKLVGFQGIELVALLSMSACPTAVASYTMAKEMNADGDLAGEIVATTSMLSIFTIFCWVLMLKNLEWI
;
A
#
# COMPACT_ATOMS: atom_id res chain seq x y z
N MET A 1 -10.50 9.66 -22.54
CA MET A 1 -9.11 9.46 -23.01
C MET A 1 -8.13 9.92 -21.94
N GLU A 2 -8.32 11.07 -21.34
CA GLU A 2 -7.43 11.64 -20.29
C GLU A 2 -7.24 10.72 -19.07
N ASN A 3 -8.30 10.16 -18.50
CA ASN A 3 -8.21 9.26 -17.35
C ASN A 3 -7.45 7.95 -17.63
N PHE A 4 -7.51 7.46 -18.88
CA PHE A 4 -6.72 6.30 -19.30
C PHE A 4 -5.24 6.65 -19.43
N LEU A 5 -4.92 7.78 -20.05
CA LEU A 5 -3.56 8.29 -20.15
C LEU A 5 -2.95 8.56 -18.77
N LEU A 6 -3.76 9.05 -17.81
CA LEU A 6 -3.32 9.22 -16.45
C LEU A 6 -2.91 7.89 -15.80
N ALA A 7 -3.77 6.88 -15.86
CA ALA A 7 -3.46 5.56 -15.29
C ALA A 7 -2.20 4.97 -15.95
N LEU A 8 -2.05 5.16 -17.25
CA LEU A 8 -0.88 4.74 -18.02
C LEU A 8 0.39 5.45 -17.55
N ASN A 9 0.34 6.77 -17.37
CA ASN A 9 1.48 7.58 -16.91
C ASN A 9 1.96 7.22 -15.50
N VAL A 10 1.07 6.75 -14.63
CA VAL A 10 1.45 6.28 -13.29
C VAL A 10 2.04 4.87 -13.32
N VAL A 11 1.48 3.98 -14.16
CA VAL A 11 1.83 2.55 -14.16
C VAL A 11 3.04 2.24 -15.04
N LEU A 12 3.17 2.88 -16.20
CA LEU A 12 4.31 2.62 -17.11
C LEU A 12 5.70 2.82 -16.46
N PRO A 13 5.95 3.90 -15.71
CA PRO A 13 7.23 4.05 -15.02
C PRO A 13 7.55 2.89 -14.07
N ILE A 14 6.53 2.34 -13.40
CA ILE A 14 6.69 1.18 -12.51
C ILE A 14 7.16 -0.04 -13.31
N PHE A 15 6.54 -0.30 -14.46
CA PHE A 15 6.95 -1.40 -15.33
C PHE A 15 8.35 -1.22 -15.88
N PHE A 16 8.75 -0.01 -16.27
CA PHE A 16 10.12 0.25 -16.71
C PHE A 16 11.13 -0.01 -15.58
N ILE A 17 10.83 0.39 -14.36
CA ILE A 17 11.66 0.13 -13.18
C ILE A 17 11.74 -1.38 -12.89
N MET A 18 10.63 -2.11 -12.96
CA MET A 18 10.62 -3.57 -12.80
C MET A 18 11.38 -4.26 -13.93
N THR A 19 11.23 -3.80 -15.17
CA THR A 19 11.98 -4.32 -16.33
C THR A 19 13.48 -4.11 -16.15
N LEU A 20 13.88 -2.94 -15.63
CA LEU A 20 15.29 -2.69 -15.28
C LEU A 20 15.78 -3.73 -14.26
N GLY A 21 15.02 -4.01 -13.20
CA GLY A 21 15.36 -5.05 -12.22
C GLY A 21 15.54 -6.42 -12.86
N PHE A 22 14.60 -6.83 -13.71
CA PHE A 22 14.69 -8.09 -14.48
C PHE A 22 15.95 -8.14 -15.34
N LEU A 23 16.28 -7.05 -16.05
CA LEU A 23 17.49 -6.97 -16.88
C LEU A 23 18.76 -7.06 -16.05
N LEU A 24 18.85 -6.39 -14.90
CA LEU A 24 19.99 -6.46 -14.00
C LEU A 24 20.28 -7.89 -13.53
N LYS A 25 19.25 -8.67 -13.21
CA LYS A 25 19.41 -10.10 -12.88
C LYS A 25 19.85 -10.91 -14.10
N LYS A 26 19.23 -10.66 -15.27
CA LYS A 26 19.54 -11.39 -16.51
C LYS A 26 21.00 -11.19 -16.97
N ILE A 27 21.55 -9.99 -16.83
CA ILE A 27 22.96 -9.69 -17.15
C ILE A 27 23.91 -10.04 -16.00
N LYS A 28 23.42 -10.68 -14.93
CA LYS A 28 24.19 -11.11 -13.74
C LYS A 28 24.84 -9.96 -12.97
N MET A 29 24.34 -8.73 -13.11
CA MET A 29 24.80 -7.58 -12.33
C MET A 29 24.21 -7.59 -10.91
N ALA A 30 23.04 -8.22 -10.72
CA ALA A 30 22.40 -8.47 -9.43
C ALA A 30 22.21 -10.00 -9.25
N ASP A 31 22.80 -10.54 -8.20
CA ASP A 31 22.62 -11.92 -7.75
C ASP A 31 21.64 -12.00 -6.56
N GLU A 32 21.28 -13.20 -6.13
CA GLU A 32 20.35 -13.40 -5.01
C GLU A 32 20.84 -12.77 -3.70
N HIS A 33 22.16 -12.77 -3.49
CA HIS A 33 22.76 -12.19 -2.28
C HIS A 33 22.59 -10.66 -2.28
N SER A 34 22.92 -9.99 -3.36
CA SER A 34 22.76 -8.54 -3.52
C SER A 34 21.31 -8.11 -3.46
N LEU A 35 20.40 -8.86 -4.10
CA LEU A 35 18.96 -8.60 -4.03
C LEU A 35 18.40 -8.69 -2.59
N ASN A 36 18.86 -9.69 -1.83
CA ASN A 36 18.50 -9.82 -0.42
C ASN A 36 19.01 -8.65 0.43
N ILE A 37 20.25 -8.19 0.17
CA ILE A 37 20.80 -7.01 0.87
C ILE A 37 20.00 -5.76 0.49
N MET A 38 19.71 -5.55 -0.80
CA MET A 38 18.89 -4.44 -1.26
C MET A 38 17.51 -4.45 -0.59
N ASN A 39 16.83 -5.60 -0.53
CA ASN A 39 15.54 -5.71 0.14
C ASN A 39 15.61 -5.36 1.63
N LYS A 40 16.66 -5.80 2.35
CA LYS A 40 16.91 -5.43 3.76
C LYS A 40 17.12 -3.92 3.92
N LEU A 41 17.88 -3.28 3.03
CA LEU A 41 18.08 -1.84 3.04
C LEU A 41 16.75 -1.10 2.77
N VAL A 42 15.99 -1.57 1.77
CA VAL A 42 14.65 -1.02 1.50
C VAL A 42 13.79 -1.09 2.76
N PHE A 43 13.68 -2.25 3.38
CA PHE A 43 12.81 -2.44 4.54
C PHE A 43 13.26 -1.65 5.76
N ARG A 44 14.55 -1.76 6.14
CA ARG A 44 15.04 -1.23 7.42
C ARG A 44 15.40 0.25 7.39
N VAL A 45 15.81 0.76 6.23
CA VAL A 45 16.29 2.14 6.11
C VAL A 45 15.31 2.98 5.31
N PHE A 46 15.16 2.67 4.02
CA PHE A 46 14.44 3.56 3.10
C PHE A 46 12.94 3.63 3.39
N MET A 47 12.29 2.48 3.61
CA MET A 47 10.86 2.45 3.97
C MET A 47 10.61 2.99 5.37
N SER A 48 11.48 2.71 6.34
CA SER A 48 11.35 3.27 7.68
C SER A 48 11.44 4.80 7.64
N THR A 49 12.41 5.35 6.88
CA THR A 49 12.52 6.80 6.68
C THR A 49 11.30 7.37 5.96
N LEU A 50 10.82 6.68 4.92
CA LEU A 50 9.61 7.07 4.19
C LEU A 50 8.38 7.12 5.11
N LEU A 51 8.18 6.09 5.94
CA LEU A 51 7.05 6.03 6.86
C LEU A 51 7.12 7.10 7.96
N PHE A 52 8.32 7.31 8.50
CA PHE A 52 8.55 8.40 9.45
C PHE A 52 8.15 9.75 8.85
N LEU A 53 8.64 10.07 7.64
CA LEU A 53 8.32 11.33 6.98
C LEU A 53 6.86 11.43 6.56
N ASN A 54 6.23 10.34 6.10
CA ASN A 54 4.82 10.35 5.77
C ASN A 54 3.96 10.72 6.98
N VAL A 55 4.32 10.22 8.16
CA VAL A 55 3.63 10.58 9.40
C VAL A 55 4.01 12.00 9.83
N TYR A 56 5.30 12.34 9.86
CA TYR A 56 5.76 13.67 10.25
C TYR A 56 5.14 14.80 9.40
N ASN A 57 4.98 14.59 8.10
CA ASN A 57 4.42 15.57 7.16
C ASN A 57 2.89 15.75 7.28
N ILE A 58 2.21 14.97 8.11
CA ILE A 58 0.79 15.18 8.43
C ILE A 58 0.54 16.59 8.98
N GLY A 59 1.49 17.12 9.75
CA GLY A 59 1.43 18.47 10.29
C GLY A 59 0.45 18.63 11.45
N ASP A 60 -0.14 19.82 11.60
CA ASP A 60 -1.00 20.17 12.73
C ASP A 60 -2.41 19.58 12.56
N LEU A 61 -2.81 18.76 13.52
CA LEU A 61 -4.12 18.10 13.57
C LEU A 61 -5.21 18.98 14.19
N SER A 62 -4.87 20.17 14.68
CA SER A 62 -5.80 21.05 15.41
C SER A 62 -6.90 21.68 14.54
N ALA A 63 -6.74 21.67 13.23
CA ALA A 63 -7.68 22.27 12.26
C ALA A 63 -8.70 21.28 11.66
N LEU A 64 -8.83 20.07 12.22
CA LEU A 64 -9.74 19.05 11.69
C LEU A 64 -11.21 19.42 11.96
N SER A 65 -12.02 19.56 10.88
CA SER A 65 -13.47 19.70 10.99
C SER A 65 -14.16 18.37 11.37
N MET A 66 -15.41 18.44 11.80
CA MET A 66 -16.21 17.23 12.08
C MET A 66 -16.39 16.36 10.83
N ASP A 67 -16.52 16.95 9.64
CA ASP A 67 -16.62 16.21 8.37
C ASP A 67 -15.31 15.49 8.06
N ASN A 68 -14.17 16.13 8.31
CA ASN A 68 -12.87 15.48 8.21
C ASN A 68 -12.76 14.28 9.14
N LEU A 69 -13.21 14.40 10.41
CA LEU A 69 -13.22 13.29 11.38
C LEU A 69 -14.14 12.15 10.93
N LYS A 70 -15.29 12.46 10.34
CA LYS A 70 -16.20 11.46 9.76
C LYS A 70 -15.53 10.68 8.63
N LEU A 71 -14.86 11.36 7.71
CA LEU A 71 -14.13 10.74 6.59
C LEU A 71 -12.98 9.86 7.09
N LEU A 72 -12.17 10.35 8.04
CA LEU A 72 -11.07 9.60 8.64
C LEU A 72 -11.56 8.36 9.42
N GLY A 73 -12.61 8.52 10.21
CA GLY A 73 -13.24 7.42 10.95
C GLY A 73 -13.80 6.35 10.00
N TYR A 74 -14.45 6.78 8.94
CA TYR A 74 -14.93 5.87 7.90
C TYR A 74 -13.78 5.12 7.24
N ALA A 75 -12.72 5.82 6.82
CA ALA A 75 -11.56 5.19 6.19
C ALA A 75 -10.92 4.14 7.10
N PHE A 76 -10.79 4.42 8.39
CA PHE A 76 -10.29 3.46 9.36
C PHE A 76 -11.16 2.21 9.45
N ILE A 77 -12.47 2.39 9.63
CA ILE A 77 -13.42 1.29 9.80
C ILE A 77 -13.48 0.44 8.52
N ILE A 78 -13.55 1.06 7.34
CA ILE A 78 -13.67 0.32 6.09
C ILE A 78 -12.43 -0.50 5.77
N ILE A 79 -11.23 -0.04 6.14
CA ILE A 79 -10.00 -0.83 6.03
C ILE A 79 -10.11 -2.10 6.89
N LEU A 80 -10.59 -1.99 8.13
CA LEU A 80 -10.79 -3.15 9.01
C LEU A 80 -11.86 -4.10 8.46
N VAL A 81 -12.93 -3.59 7.91
CA VAL A 81 -14.01 -4.39 7.28
C VAL A 81 -13.46 -5.15 6.07
N VAL A 82 -12.73 -4.50 5.17
CA VAL A 82 -12.13 -5.15 3.99
C VAL A 82 -11.11 -6.21 4.40
N LEU A 83 -10.28 -5.93 5.41
CA LEU A 83 -9.35 -6.89 5.97
C LEU A 83 -10.08 -8.11 6.53
N PHE A 84 -11.15 -7.89 7.31
CA PHE A 84 -11.95 -8.96 7.91
C PHE A 84 -12.64 -9.81 6.84
N ILE A 85 -13.18 -9.18 5.79
CA ILE A 85 -13.78 -9.89 4.63
C ILE A 85 -12.70 -10.74 3.93
N ALA A 86 -11.53 -10.19 3.66
CA ALA A 86 -10.42 -10.94 3.06
C ALA A 86 -10.03 -12.13 3.93
N TRP A 87 -9.94 -11.93 5.25
CA TRP A 87 -9.68 -13.00 6.22
C TRP A 87 -10.74 -14.11 6.18
N LEU A 88 -12.03 -13.75 6.19
CA LEU A 88 -13.14 -14.72 6.09
C LEU A 88 -13.09 -15.53 4.80
N ILE A 89 -12.73 -14.91 3.67
CA ILE A 89 -12.67 -15.58 2.36
C ILE A 89 -11.50 -16.55 2.28
N TYR A 90 -10.31 -16.16 2.78
CA TYR A 90 -9.10 -16.95 2.60
C TYR A 90 -8.81 -17.93 3.71
N MET A 91 -9.18 -17.63 4.95
CA MET A 91 -8.90 -18.49 6.11
C MET A 91 -9.37 -19.94 5.94
N PRO A 92 -10.60 -20.23 5.43
CA PRO A 92 -11.06 -21.60 5.26
C PRO A 92 -10.44 -22.32 4.04
N LYS A 93 -9.85 -21.56 3.08
CA LYS A 93 -9.39 -22.09 1.80
C LYS A 93 -7.88 -22.26 1.71
N VAL A 94 -7.12 -21.50 2.50
CA VAL A 94 -5.65 -21.42 2.41
C VAL A 94 -5.02 -21.97 3.66
N LYS A 95 -4.49 -23.19 3.58
CA LYS A 95 -3.85 -23.87 4.71
C LYS A 95 -2.47 -23.32 5.06
N ASP A 96 -1.72 -22.86 4.04
CA ASP A 96 -0.40 -22.27 4.23
C ASP A 96 -0.55 -20.86 4.82
N LYS A 97 -0.15 -20.72 6.08
CA LYS A 97 -0.25 -19.46 6.85
C LYS A 97 0.56 -18.33 6.21
N ARG A 98 1.69 -18.65 5.58
CA ARG A 98 2.54 -17.67 4.91
C ARG A 98 1.84 -17.08 3.68
N LYS A 99 1.18 -17.93 2.87
CA LYS A 99 0.32 -17.50 1.75
C LYS A 99 -0.92 -16.75 2.23
N LEU A 100 -1.55 -17.24 3.29
CA LEU A 100 -2.74 -16.61 3.87
C LEU A 100 -2.48 -15.15 4.26
N SER A 101 -1.37 -14.87 4.95
CA SER A 101 -1.02 -13.50 5.36
C SER A 101 -0.82 -12.57 4.17
N VAL A 102 -0.18 -13.05 3.12
CA VAL A 102 0.07 -12.30 1.89
C VAL A 102 -1.21 -12.00 1.12
N LEU A 103 -2.10 -12.98 1.01
CA LEU A 103 -3.40 -12.80 0.34
C LEU A 103 -4.28 -11.78 1.06
N ILE A 104 -4.37 -11.86 2.40
CA ILE A 104 -5.10 -10.88 3.20
C ILE A 104 -4.50 -9.49 2.99
N GLN A 105 -3.17 -9.35 3.13
CA GLN A 105 -2.47 -8.08 2.95
C GLN A 105 -2.67 -7.53 1.53
N GLY A 106 -2.61 -8.38 0.51
CA GLY A 106 -2.78 -8.02 -0.88
C GLY A 106 -4.14 -7.38 -1.19
N VAL A 107 -5.19 -7.76 -0.44
CA VAL A 107 -6.55 -7.23 -0.64
C VAL A 107 -6.76 -5.87 0.01
N TYR A 108 -6.37 -5.66 1.27
CA TYR A 108 -6.69 -4.39 1.94
C TYR A 108 -5.64 -3.29 1.73
N ARG A 109 -4.36 -3.66 1.55
CA ARG A 109 -3.24 -2.71 1.53
C ARG A 109 -2.92 -2.20 0.13
N GLY A 110 -3.35 -1.00 -0.19
CA GLY A 110 -3.08 -0.34 -1.47
C GLY A 110 -1.85 0.56 -1.49
N ASN A 111 -1.35 0.81 -2.69
CA ASN A 111 -0.28 1.80 -2.94
C ASN A 111 -0.87 3.22 -3.04
N PHE A 112 -1.54 3.62 -1.97
CA PHE A 112 -2.37 4.81 -1.90
C PHE A 112 -1.61 6.11 -2.19
N VAL A 113 -0.41 6.27 -1.65
CA VAL A 113 0.37 7.51 -1.84
C VAL A 113 0.75 7.70 -3.30
N LEU A 114 1.17 6.63 -3.98
CA LEU A 114 1.63 6.73 -5.37
C LEU A 114 0.47 6.92 -6.36
N PHE A 115 -0.59 6.13 -6.21
CA PHE A 115 -1.72 6.14 -7.14
C PHE A 115 -2.82 7.10 -6.71
N GLY A 116 -3.09 7.18 -5.40
CA GLY A 116 -4.22 7.92 -4.88
C GLY A 116 -4.11 9.41 -5.13
N LEU A 117 -2.92 10.00 -4.88
CA LEU A 117 -2.67 11.40 -5.17
C LEU A 117 -2.84 11.71 -6.66
N ALA A 118 -2.29 10.87 -7.55
CA ALA A 118 -2.37 11.06 -8.99
C ALA A 118 -3.83 10.98 -9.51
N ILE A 119 -4.63 10.04 -9.01
CA ILE A 119 -6.04 9.88 -9.41
C ILE A 119 -6.84 11.14 -9.03
N VAL A 120 -6.68 11.61 -7.80
CA VAL A 120 -7.48 12.73 -7.30
C VAL A 120 -7.03 14.05 -7.89
N ASP A 121 -5.72 14.25 -8.07
CA ASP A 121 -5.17 15.44 -8.74
C ASP A 121 -5.73 15.59 -10.15
N SER A 122 -5.88 14.52 -10.90
CA SER A 122 -6.42 14.55 -12.27
C SER A 122 -7.90 14.91 -12.36
N ILE A 123 -8.68 14.65 -11.30
CA ILE A 123 -10.13 14.86 -11.31
C ILE A 123 -10.51 16.19 -10.66
N TYR A 124 -9.87 16.54 -9.54
CA TYR A 124 -10.20 17.69 -8.70
C TYR A 124 -9.01 18.64 -8.43
N GLY A 125 -7.82 18.37 -9.01
CA GLY A 125 -6.65 19.22 -8.83
C GLY A 125 -6.26 19.42 -7.36
N LYS A 126 -5.83 20.63 -7.02
CA LYS A 126 -5.32 20.97 -5.68
C LYS A 126 -6.34 20.75 -4.55
N GLU A 127 -7.61 20.96 -4.80
CA GLU A 127 -8.65 20.78 -3.79
C GLU A 127 -8.80 19.32 -3.39
N GLY A 128 -8.79 18.42 -4.37
CA GLY A 128 -8.78 16.97 -4.13
C GLY A 128 -7.54 16.49 -3.41
N LEU A 129 -6.37 17.05 -3.75
CA LEU A 129 -5.10 16.71 -3.09
C LEU A 129 -5.13 16.97 -1.58
N ALA A 130 -5.80 18.04 -1.12
CA ALA A 130 -5.96 18.33 0.30
C ALA A 130 -6.73 17.21 1.01
N THR A 131 -7.84 16.74 0.44
CA THR A 131 -8.65 15.64 1.01
C THR A 131 -7.90 14.31 1.04
N VAL A 132 -7.14 13.97 -0.02
CA VAL A 132 -6.34 12.75 -0.03
C VAL A 132 -5.18 12.83 0.96
N SER A 133 -4.53 13.98 1.07
CA SER A 133 -3.47 14.21 2.06
C SER A 133 -4.00 14.01 3.48
N LEU A 134 -5.22 14.48 3.76
CA LEU A 134 -5.91 14.23 5.02
C LEU A 134 -6.08 12.73 5.28
N LEU A 135 -6.54 11.95 4.30
CA LEU A 135 -6.70 10.50 4.44
C LEU A 135 -5.38 9.77 4.76
N THR A 136 -4.23 10.31 4.33
CA THR A 136 -2.92 9.69 4.64
C THR A 136 -2.68 9.57 6.15
N ILE A 137 -3.27 10.46 6.96
CA ILE A 137 -3.17 10.47 8.42
C ILE A 137 -3.58 9.13 9.04
N VAL A 138 -4.65 8.55 8.54
CA VAL A 138 -5.22 7.31 9.06
C VAL A 138 -4.79 6.11 8.21
N VAL A 139 -4.81 6.25 6.89
CA VAL A 139 -4.60 5.12 5.96
C VAL A 139 -3.20 4.54 6.07
N ILE A 140 -2.16 5.40 6.09
CA ILE A 140 -0.77 4.93 6.08
C ILE A 140 -0.41 4.21 7.38
N PRO A 141 -0.65 4.78 8.59
CA PRO A 141 -0.37 4.07 9.83
C PRO A 141 -1.18 2.78 9.94
N THR A 142 -2.48 2.81 9.59
CA THR A 142 -3.35 1.63 9.67
C THR A 142 -2.85 0.52 8.75
N PHE A 143 -2.53 0.80 7.49
CA PHE A 143 -2.00 -0.20 6.57
C PHE A 143 -0.71 -0.84 7.09
N ASN A 144 0.19 -0.06 7.64
CA ASN A 144 1.49 -0.57 8.10
C ASN A 144 1.37 -1.37 9.41
N VAL A 145 0.61 -0.88 10.38
CA VAL A 145 0.40 -1.59 11.65
C VAL A 145 -0.29 -2.95 11.40
N LEU A 146 -1.38 -2.95 10.64
CA LEU A 146 -2.11 -4.17 10.33
C LEU A 146 -1.26 -5.16 9.52
N ALA A 147 -0.43 -4.67 8.57
CA ALA A 147 0.46 -5.52 7.79
C ALA A 147 1.48 -6.22 8.68
N VAL A 148 2.13 -5.49 9.60
CA VAL A 148 3.09 -6.07 10.55
C VAL A 148 2.40 -7.11 11.44
N ILE A 149 1.21 -6.79 12.00
CA ILE A 149 0.47 -7.72 12.85
C ILE A 149 0.12 -9.01 12.11
N ILE A 150 -0.41 -8.91 10.87
CA ILE A 150 -0.83 -10.08 10.10
C ILE A 150 0.36 -10.94 9.69
N LEU A 151 1.42 -10.32 9.19
CA LEU A 151 2.61 -11.05 8.76
C LEU A 151 3.31 -11.74 9.93
N GLU A 152 3.43 -11.09 11.09
CA GLU A 152 3.98 -11.71 12.29
C GLU A 152 3.09 -12.81 12.85
N TYR A 153 1.76 -12.61 12.91
CA TYR A 153 0.82 -13.60 13.42
C TYR A 153 0.82 -14.89 12.60
N TYR A 154 0.94 -14.77 11.28
CA TYR A 154 0.95 -15.90 10.35
C TYR A 154 2.37 -16.30 9.88
N SER A 155 3.43 -15.84 10.52
CA SER A 155 4.82 -16.16 10.17
C SER A 155 5.19 -17.66 10.24
N GLY A 156 4.26 -18.52 10.66
CA GLY A 156 4.46 -19.97 10.80
C GLY A 156 5.20 -20.37 12.06
N ARG A 157 5.59 -19.42 12.91
CA ARG A 157 6.23 -19.70 14.21
C ARG A 157 5.15 -19.82 15.29
N GLU A 158 5.26 -20.82 16.15
CA GLU A 158 4.46 -20.85 17.39
C GLU A 158 4.94 -19.74 18.32
N ILE A 159 4.23 -18.63 18.31
CA ILE A 159 4.62 -17.43 19.07
C ILE A 159 3.55 -17.14 20.12
N SER A 160 3.97 -17.01 21.39
CA SER A 160 3.07 -16.51 22.44
C SER A 160 2.62 -15.08 22.13
N LYS A 161 1.42 -14.68 22.61
CA LYS A 161 0.89 -13.32 22.40
C LYS A 161 1.86 -12.22 22.82
N LEU A 162 2.59 -12.44 23.92
CA LEU A 162 3.60 -11.51 24.42
C LEU A 162 4.81 -11.38 23.47
N LYS A 163 5.24 -12.50 22.89
CA LYS A 163 6.35 -12.52 21.93
C LYS A 163 5.95 -11.85 20.61
N LEU A 164 4.69 -12.05 20.16
CA LEU A 164 4.12 -11.35 19.03
C LEU A 164 4.14 -9.84 19.24
N LEU A 165 3.62 -9.35 20.38
CA LEU A 165 3.61 -7.93 20.73
C LEU A 165 5.04 -7.36 20.73
N LYS A 166 6.00 -8.07 21.30
CA LYS A 166 7.41 -7.66 21.31
C LYS A 166 8.01 -7.56 19.91
N GLN A 167 7.67 -8.48 19.01
CA GLN A 167 8.13 -8.44 17.62
C GLN A 167 7.51 -7.27 16.85
N VAL A 168 6.21 -7.03 17.03
CA VAL A 168 5.50 -5.88 16.44
C VAL A 168 6.14 -4.56 16.88
N ILE A 169 6.36 -4.36 18.19
CA ILE A 169 6.95 -3.13 18.73
C ILE A 169 8.41 -2.93 18.26
N LYS A 170 9.15 -4.03 18.06
CA LYS A 170 10.54 -3.98 17.56
C LYS A 170 10.65 -3.82 16.05
N ASN A 171 9.55 -3.90 15.33
CA ASN A 171 9.56 -3.77 13.88
C ASN A 171 10.00 -2.35 13.48
N PRO A 172 10.99 -2.17 12.57
CA PRO A 172 11.51 -0.85 12.22
C PRO A 172 10.45 0.07 11.61
N LEU A 173 9.45 -0.48 10.91
CA LEU A 173 8.35 0.32 10.35
C LEU A 173 7.42 0.86 11.42
N ILE A 174 7.16 0.06 12.47
CA ILE A 174 6.35 0.51 13.64
C ILE A 174 7.11 1.56 14.42
N ILE A 175 8.40 1.34 14.68
CA ILE A 175 9.26 2.32 15.38
C ILE A 175 9.26 3.65 14.61
N ALA A 176 9.44 3.60 13.29
CA ALA A 176 9.46 4.79 12.44
C ALA A 176 8.10 5.54 12.47
N THR A 177 6.98 4.81 12.43
CA THR A 177 5.63 5.38 12.53
C THR A 177 5.42 6.05 13.89
N LEU A 178 5.80 5.37 14.98
CA LEU A 178 5.68 5.91 16.35
C LEU A 178 6.57 7.14 16.55
N LEU A 179 7.80 7.14 16.03
CA LEU A 179 8.67 8.31 16.07
C LEU A 179 8.04 9.50 15.33
N GLY A 180 7.45 9.28 14.15
CA GLY A 180 6.72 10.33 13.42
C GLY A 180 5.59 10.94 14.26
N ILE A 181 4.79 10.09 14.92
CA ILE A 181 3.72 10.52 15.84
C ILE A 181 4.28 11.34 17.02
N ILE A 182 5.36 10.86 17.65
CA ILE A 182 6.02 11.57 18.76
C ILE A 182 6.49 12.96 18.32
N PHE A 183 7.08 13.08 17.14
CA PHE A 183 7.56 14.36 16.62
C PHE A 183 6.40 15.36 16.39
N ILE A 184 5.24 14.88 15.92
CA ILE A 184 4.03 15.72 15.78
C ILE A 184 3.54 16.19 17.17
N ILE A 185 3.35 15.24 18.11
CA ILE A 185 2.80 15.55 19.45
C ILE A 185 3.68 16.54 20.19
N LEU A 186 5.01 16.33 20.14
CA LEU A 186 5.98 17.20 20.79
C LEU A 186 6.31 18.46 19.99
N LYS A 187 5.69 18.65 18.80
CA LYS A 187 5.93 19.78 17.89
C LYS A 187 7.42 19.97 17.56
N ILE A 188 8.15 18.86 17.41
CA ILE A 188 9.59 18.88 17.09
C ILE A 188 9.79 19.25 15.63
N ASN A 189 10.45 20.39 15.38
CA ASN A 189 10.81 20.83 14.04
C ASN A 189 12.16 20.25 13.62
N ILE A 190 12.17 19.51 12.51
CA ILE A 190 13.39 18.97 11.92
C ILE A 190 14.13 20.09 11.18
N PRO A 191 15.41 20.37 11.46
CA PRO A 191 16.20 21.34 10.72
C PRO A 191 16.22 21.03 9.22
N LYS A 192 16.14 22.06 8.37
CA LYS A 192 16.04 21.91 6.91
C LYS A 192 17.09 20.97 6.30
N PRO A 193 18.39 20.99 6.67
CA PRO A 193 19.37 20.06 6.09
C PRO A 193 19.05 18.60 6.43
N ILE A 194 18.65 18.33 7.69
CA ILE A 194 18.30 16.98 8.14
C ILE A 194 17.03 16.50 7.42
N TYR A 195 15.99 17.34 7.35
CA TYR A 195 14.76 17.03 6.62
C TYR A 195 15.05 16.70 5.15
N LYS A 196 15.88 17.51 4.49
CA LYS A 196 16.27 17.27 3.09
C LYS A 196 16.96 15.91 2.94
N THR A 197 17.92 15.60 3.80
CA THR A 197 18.61 14.30 3.80
C THR A 197 17.64 13.13 3.96
N LEU A 198 16.74 13.20 4.96
CA LEU A 198 15.71 12.16 5.15
C LEU A 198 14.78 12.06 3.95
N SER A 199 14.37 13.19 3.36
CA SER A 199 13.54 13.21 2.15
C SER A 199 14.24 12.53 0.97
N ASP A 200 15.51 12.79 0.73
CA ASP A 200 16.26 12.19 -0.36
C ASP A 200 16.46 10.68 -0.15
N ILE A 201 16.73 10.24 1.08
CA ILE A 201 16.79 8.82 1.46
C ILE A 201 15.43 8.14 1.24
N SER A 202 14.34 8.76 1.65
CA SER A 202 12.99 8.19 1.54
C SER A 202 12.54 7.93 0.10
N LYS A 203 12.97 8.77 -0.85
CA LYS A 203 12.65 8.65 -2.27
C LYS A 203 13.21 7.38 -2.92
N ILE A 204 14.25 6.77 -2.33
CA ILE A 204 14.86 5.53 -2.82
C ILE A 204 13.96 4.32 -2.55
N ALA A 205 13.11 4.38 -1.51
CA ALA A 205 12.33 3.25 -1.03
C ALA A 205 11.50 2.56 -2.13
N THR A 206 10.66 3.30 -2.82
CA THR A 206 9.73 2.74 -3.81
C THR A 206 10.43 2.30 -5.09
N PRO A 207 11.33 3.09 -5.74
CA PRO A 207 12.04 2.65 -6.93
C PRO A 207 12.90 1.40 -6.68
N LEU A 208 13.66 1.38 -5.59
CA LEU A 208 14.51 0.22 -5.29
C LEU A 208 13.68 -1.03 -4.96
N ALA A 209 12.54 -0.89 -4.28
CA ALA A 209 11.62 -2.00 -4.04
C ALA A 209 11.10 -2.60 -5.35
N PHE A 210 10.75 -1.77 -6.36
CA PHE A 210 10.33 -2.25 -7.67
C PHE A 210 11.47 -2.86 -8.49
N ILE A 211 12.70 -2.37 -8.38
CA ILE A 211 13.87 -3.00 -8.99
C ILE A 211 14.07 -4.41 -8.43
N VAL A 212 14.06 -4.56 -7.11
CA VAL A 212 14.22 -5.86 -6.46
C VAL A 212 13.07 -6.80 -6.83
N LEU A 213 11.85 -6.31 -6.79
CA LEU A 213 10.66 -7.07 -7.22
C LEU A 213 10.80 -7.55 -8.66
N GLY A 214 11.15 -6.68 -9.59
CA GLY A 214 11.29 -7.01 -11.01
C GLY A 214 12.40 -8.04 -11.25
N ALA A 215 13.51 -7.97 -10.49
CA ALA A 215 14.59 -8.96 -10.55
C ALA A 215 14.18 -10.35 -10.04
N GLU A 216 13.26 -10.43 -9.08
CA GLU A 216 12.82 -11.68 -8.45
C GLU A 216 11.53 -12.27 -9.04
N LEU A 217 10.85 -11.56 -9.94
CA LEU A 217 9.63 -12.05 -10.58
C LEU A 217 9.92 -13.27 -11.46
N GLU A 218 9.25 -14.38 -11.14
CA GLU A 218 9.32 -15.63 -11.89
C GLU A 218 7.97 -15.99 -12.52
N PHE A 219 7.86 -15.81 -13.82
CA PHE A 219 6.61 -16.07 -14.57
C PHE A 219 6.11 -17.52 -14.42
N GLY A 220 7.01 -18.50 -14.22
CA GLY A 220 6.64 -19.90 -14.01
C GLY A 220 5.86 -20.13 -12.70
N ASN A 221 6.17 -19.39 -11.65
CA ASN A 221 5.47 -19.46 -10.37
C ASN A 221 4.10 -18.79 -10.43
N MET A 222 3.93 -17.73 -11.23
CA MET A 222 2.63 -17.07 -11.45
C MET A 222 1.58 -18.04 -11.99
N VAL A 223 1.96 -18.96 -12.89
CA VAL A 223 1.04 -19.98 -13.42
C VAL A 223 0.58 -20.93 -12.30
N LYS A 224 1.46 -21.34 -11.42
CA LYS A 224 1.13 -22.20 -10.26
C LYS A 224 0.21 -21.50 -9.27
N ASN A 225 0.36 -20.19 -9.09
CA ASN A 225 -0.40 -19.37 -8.16
C ASN A 225 -1.65 -18.73 -8.81
N ILE A 226 -1.98 -19.05 -10.06
CA ILE A 226 -3.01 -18.33 -10.87
C ILE A 226 -4.35 -18.17 -10.15
N LYS A 227 -4.83 -19.18 -9.41
CA LYS A 227 -6.08 -19.11 -8.65
C LYS A 227 -6.02 -18.06 -7.53
N TYR A 228 -4.88 -17.95 -6.84
CA TYR A 228 -4.65 -16.94 -5.81
C TYR A 228 -4.57 -15.55 -6.42
N LEU A 229 -3.87 -15.42 -7.57
CA LEU A 229 -3.73 -14.15 -8.29
C LEU A 229 -5.08 -13.65 -8.79
N ILE A 230 -5.88 -14.48 -9.44
CA ILE A 230 -7.23 -14.10 -9.91
C ILE A 230 -8.08 -13.62 -8.73
N SER A 231 -8.13 -14.39 -7.64
CA SER A 231 -8.94 -14.03 -6.48
C SER A 231 -8.46 -12.74 -5.80
N ALA A 232 -7.13 -12.56 -5.66
CA ALA A 232 -6.56 -11.36 -5.07
C ALA A 232 -6.81 -10.12 -5.93
N ASN A 233 -6.65 -10.23 -7.26
CA ASN A 233 -6.94 -9.15 -8.19
C ASN A 233 -8.42 -8.73 -8.17
N ILE A 234 -9.34 -9.70 -8.20
CA ILE A 234 -10.78 -9.41 -8.13
C ILE A 234 -11.13 -8.73 -6.81
N LEU A 235 -10.68 -9.28 -5.69
CA LEU A 235 -10.98 -8.69 -4.37
C LEU A 235 -10.31 -7.32 -4.19
N ARG A 236 -9.10 -7.13 -4.70
CA ARG A 236 -8.37 -5.87 -4.57
C ARG A 236 -8.92 -4.78 -5.46
N LEU A 237 -9.09 -5.06 -6.75
CA LEU A 237 -9.37 -4.04 -7.76
C LEU A 237 -10.87 -3.82 -8.02
N ILE A 238 -11.71 -4.78 -7.61
CA ILE A 238 -13.17 -4.70 -7.78
C ILE A 238 -13.87 -4.74 -6.43
N GLY A 239 -13.63 -5.77 -5.62
CA GLY A 239 -14.34 -5.98 -4.35
C GLY A 239 -14.09 -4.87 -3.34
N ASN A 240 -12.85 -4.48 -3.13
CA ASN A 240 -12.49 -3.42 -2.18
C ASN A 240 -13.09 -2.06 -2.59
N PRO A 241 -12.93 -1.54 -3.83
CA PRO A 241 -13.57 -0.29 -4.22
C PRO A 241 -15.11 -0.37 -4.16
N LEU A 242 -15.69 -1.49 -4.57
CA LEU A 242 -17.14 -1.68 -4.52
C LEU A 242 -17.68 -1.51 -3.10
N ILE A 243 -17.05 -2.15 -2.13
CA ILE A 243 -17.43 -2.03 -0.72
C ILE A 243 -17.15 -0.61 -0.20
N THR A 244 -15.94 -0.10 -0.45
CA THR A 244 -15.51 1.18 0.11
C THR A 244 -16.35 2.35 -0.43
N VAL A 245 -16.54 2.42 -1.75
CA VAL A 245 -17.27 3.51 -2.38
C VAL A 245 -18.77 3.31 -2.24
N GLY A 246 -19.26 2.08 -2.40
CA GLY A 246 -20.69 1.75 -2.27
C GLY A 246 -21.23 2.05 -0.88
N VAL A 247 -20.57 1.58 0.17
CA VAL A 247 -20.94 1.91 1.56
C VAL A 247 -20.68 3.39 1.85
N GLY A 248 -19.62 3.98 1.32
CA GLY A 248 -19.34 5.42 1.45
C GLY A 248 -20.47 6.29 0.91
N LYS A 249 -21.04 5.93 -0.24
CA LYS A 249 -22.21 6.61 -0.81
C LYS A 249 -23.43 6.49 0.09
N LEU A 250 -23.69 5.32 0.68
CA LEU A 250 -24.79 5.08 1.62
C LEU A 250 -24.63 5.90 2.92
N VAL A 251 -23.39 6.13 3.37
CA VAL A 251 -23.08 6.98 4.54
C VAL A 251 -23.22 8.47 4.24
N GLY A 252 -23.35 8.83 2.95
CA GLY A 252 -23.59 10.21 2.50
C GLY A 252 -22.37 10.95 1.94
N PHE A 253 -21.23 10.29 1.70
CA PHE A 253 -20.10 10.92 1.03
C PHE A 253 -20.39 11.19 -0.44
N GLN A 254 -19.86 12.29 -0.98
CA GLN A 254 -20.09 12.73 -2.36
C GLN A 254 -18.86 13.42 -2.95
N GLY A 255 -18.80 13.55 -4.27
CA GLY A 255 -17.77 14.32 -4.97
C GLY A 255 -16.34 13.96 -4.57
N ILE A 256 -15.58 14.93 -4.09
CA ILE A 256 -14.16 14.79 -3.72
C ILE A 256 -13.93 13.69 -2.69
N GLU A 257 -14.81 13.55 -1.69
CA GLU A 257 -14.67 12.52 -0.66
C GLU A 257 -14.79 11.12 -1.25
N LEU A 258 -15.76 10.88 -2.15
CA LEU A 258 -15.89 9.58 -2.82
C LEU A 258 -14.70 9.27 -3.72
N VAL A 259 -14.15 10.27 -4.43
CA VAL A 259 -12.95 10.06 -5.24
C VAL A 259 -11.74 9.79 -4.36
N ALA A 260 -11.62 10.44 -3.22
CA ALA A 260 -10.56 10.15 -2.25
C ALA A 260 -10.68 8.72 -1.69
N LEU A 261 -11.88 8.24 -1.37
CA LEU A 261 -12.14 6.86 -0.95
C LEU A 261 -11.91 5.86 -2.10
N LEU A 262 -12.30 6.20 -3.33
CA LEU A 262 -11.98 5.40 -4.51
C LEU A 262 -10.47 5.28 -4.69
N SER A 263 -9.75 6.38 -4.59
CA SER A 263 -8.30 6.41 -4.76
C SER A 263 -7.57 5.54 -3.72
N MET A 264 -8.08 5.46 -2.49
CA MET A 264 -7.57 4.59 -1.44
C MET A 264 -7.82 3.10 -1.77
N SER A 265 -9.00 2.79 -2.27
CA SER A 265 -9.48 1.41 -2.45
C SER A 265 -9.18 0.81 -3.82
N ALA A 266 -9.17 1.58 -4.91
CA ALA A 266 -8.96 1.11 -6.27
C ALA A 266 -7.48 1.05 -6.70
N CYS A 267 -6.56 1.64 -5.94
CA CYS A 267 -5.14 1.54 -6.25
C CYS A 267 -4.63 0.10 -6.11
N PRO A 268 -3.59 -0.30 -6.88
CA PRO A 268 -3.02 -1.65 -6.79
C PRO A 268 -2.40 -1.91 -5.43
N THR A 269 -2.06 -3.17 -5.16
CA THR A 269 -1.35 -3.56 -3.94
C THR A 269 -0.03 -2.81 -3.80
N ALA A 270 0.29 -2.36 -2.59
CA ALA A 270 1.51 -1.60 -2.31
C ALA A 270 2.76 -2.48 -2.50
N VAL A 271 3.80 -1.96 -3.19
CA VAL A 271 5.08 -2.66 -3.34
C VAL A 271 5.72 -3.00 -1.98
N ALA A 272 5.48 -2.20 -0.97
CA ALA A 272 5.87 -2.46 0.41
C ALA A 272 5.36 -3.83 0.93
N SER A 273 4.25 -4.35 0.40
CA SER A 273 3.72 -5.66 0.76
C SER A 273 4.68 -6.79 0.39
N TYR A 274 5.32 -6.71 -0.77
CA TYR A 274 6.36 -7.64 -1.20
C TYR A 274 7.59 -7.58 -0.28
N THR A 275 8.15 -6.39 -0.10
CA THR A 275 9.33 -6.18 0.75
C THR A 275 9.11 -6.68 2.18
N MET A 276 7.95 -6.38 2.76
CA MET A 276 7.58 -6.83 4.10
C MET A 276 7.38 -8.34 4.17
N ALA A 277 6.68 -8.94 3.20
CA ALA A 277 6.47 -10.39 3.16
C ALA A 277 7.80 -11.14 3.14
N LYS A 278 8.74 -10.68 2.33
CA LYS A 278 10.08 -11.25 2.21
C LYS A 278 10.87 -11.13 3.53
N GLU A 279 10.90 -9.96 4.16
CA GLU A 279 11.65 -9.74 5.40
C GLU A 279 11.01 -10.39 6.64
N MET A 280 9.70 -10.59 6.61
CA MET A 280 8.94 -11.14 7.74
C MET A 280 8.59 -12.63 7.57
N ASN A 281 9.33 -13.33 6.70
CA ASN A 281 9.21 -14.78 6.49
C ASN A 281 7.84 -15.26 6.00
N ALA A 282 7.11 -14.41 5.26
CA ALA A 282 5.90 -14.79 4.54
C ALA A 282 6.24 -15.27 3.10
N ASP A 283 5.23 -15.51 2.27
CA ASP A 283 5.44 -15.89 0.86
C ASP A 283 5.73 -14.63 0.01
N GLY A 284 7.04 -14.29 -0.09
CA GLY A 284 7.49 -13.13 -0.86
C GLY A 284 7.18 -13.23 -2.35
N ASP A 285 7.28 -14.42 -2.94
CA ASP A 285 7.03 -14.64 -4.36
C ASP A 285 5.56 -14.33 -4.69
N LEU A 286 4.62 -14.92 -3.94
CA LEU A 286 3.20 -14.64 -4.11
C LEU A 286 2.88 -13.15 -3.86
N ALA A 287 3.52 -12.51 -2.87
CA ALA A 287 3.35 -11.07 -2.62
C ALA A 287 3.79 -10.23 -3.83
N GLY A 288 4.94 -10.56 -4.41
CA GLY A 288 5.47 -9.90 -5.60
C GLY A 288 4.58 -10.08 -6.82
N GLU A 289 4.09 -11.30 -7.04
CA GLU A 289 3.15 -11.62 -8.12
C GLU A 289 1.83 -10.83 -7.99
N ILE A 290 1.29 -10.70 -6.77
CA ILE A 290 0.08 -9.89 -6.51
C ILE A 290 0.35 -8.41 -6.80
N VAL A 291 1.49 -7.87 -6.35
CA VAL A 291 1.86 -6.46 -6.64
C VAL A 291 1.95 -6.22 -8.14
N ALA A 292 2.64 -7.10 -8.87
CA ALA A 292 2.82 -6.96 -10.32
C ALA A 292 1.48 -7.04 -11.07
N THR A 293 0.68 -8.07 -10.80
CA THR A 293 -0.60 -8.29 -11.50
C THR A 293 -1.64 -7.24 -11.16
N THR A 294 -1.76 -6.83 -9.89
CA THR A 294 -2.67 -5.73 -9.51
C THR A 294 -2.25 -4.41 -10.14
N SER A 295 -0.93 -4.11 -10.20
CA SER A 295 -0.42 -2.89 -10.84
C SER A 295 -0.77 -2.87 -12.33
N MET A 296 -0.60 -3.99 -13.04
CA MET A 296 -0.94 -4.11 -14.45
C MET A 296 -2.43 -3.91 -14.71
N LEU A 297 -3.27 -4.61 -13.96
CA LEU A 297 -4.72 -4.57 -14.15
C LEU A 297 -5.35 -3.27 -13.67
N SER A 298 -4.69 -2.54 -12.75
CA SER A 298 -5.19 -1.28 -12.22
C SER A 298 -5.38 -0.20 -13.28
N ILE A 299 -4.63 -0.23 -14.38
CA ILE A 299 -4.80 0.71 -15.51
C ILE A 299 -6.25 0.69 -16.00
N PHE A 300 -6.77 -0.51 -16.25
CA PHE A 300 -8.12 -0.69 -16.75
C PHE A 300 -9.18 -0.50 -15.66
N THR A 301 -8.93 -1.04 -14.47
CA THR A 301 -9.94 -1.00 -13.40
C THR A 301 -10.14 0.40 -12.85
N ILE A 302 -9.08 1.20 -12.68
CA ILE A 302 -9.20 2.61 -12.25
C ILE A 302 -9.98 3.40 -13.29
N PHE A 303 -9.66 3.24 -14.58
CA PHE A 303 -10.41 3.89 -15.66
C PHE A 303 -11.90 3.54 -15.62
N CYS A 304 -12.23 2.24 -15.49
CA CYS A 304 -13.62 1.77 -15.40
C CYS A 304 -14.35 2.35 -14.17
N TRP A 305 -13.68 2.39 -13.01
CA TRP A 305 -14.25 2.96 -11.79
C TRP A 305 -14.57 4.44 -11.92
N VAL A 306 -13.62 5.24 -12.43
CA VAL A 306 -13.82 6.67 -12.63
C VAL A 306 -14.95 6.93 -13.64
N LEU A 307 -14.97 6.18 -14.75
CA LEU A 307 -16.03 6.29 -15.75
C LEU A 307 -17.41 5.93 -15.16
N MET A 308 -17.49 4.87 -14.38
CA MET A 308 -18.71 4.42 -13.73
C MET A 308 -19.25 5.49 -12.76
N LEU A 309 -18.38 6.05 -11.91
CA LEU A 309 -18.81 7.07 -10.94
C LEU A 309 -19.26 8.37 -11.62
N LYS A 310 -18.62 8.78 -12.73
CA LYS A 310 -19.05 9.90 -13.55
C LYS A 310 -20.42 9.65 -14.18
N ASN A 311 -20.65 8.46 -14.74
CA ASN A 311 -21.95 8.11 -15.36
C ASN A 311 -23.08 7.99 -14.33
N LEU A 312 -22.77 7.68 -13.08
CA LEU A 312 -23.73 7.64 -11.98
C LEU A 312 -23.94 9.02 -11.33
N GLU A 313 -23.26 10.07 -11.81
CA GLU A 313 -23.28 11.41 -11.22
C GLU A 313 -22.91 11.43 -9.71
N TRP A 314 -22.00 10.54 -9.32
CA TRP A 314 -21.50 10.47 -7.95
C TRP A 314 -20.29 11.38 -7.73
N ILE A 315 -19.61 11.74 -8.85
CA ILE A 315 -18.40 12.58 -8.89
C ILE A 315 -18.45 13.52 -10.10
#